data_95901e9be0a9c1ab868a44d3cc1006eb
#
_entry.id   95901e9be0a9c1ab868a44d3cc1006eb
#
_cell.length_a   1.000
_cell.length_b   1.000
_cell.length_c   1.000
_cell.angle_alpha   90.00
_cell.angle_beta   90.00
_cell.angle_gamma   90.00
#
_symmetry.space_group_name_H-M   'P 1'
#
loop_
_entity.id
_entity.type
_entity.pdbx_description
1 polymer ?
#
loop_
_entity_poly.entity_id
_entity_poly.type
_entity_poly.pdbx_seq_one_letter_code
_entity_poly.pdbx_strand_id
1 'polypeptide(L)'
;VVRMTGAEKMYWLRSVPHVIDPWAIKECDAYLSTHIHTDHCDFYTIKPLLENTNCKFVGPIRTKEIFERFKVPKDRIVSVKPGDVFRIKDVEIHAVESFDRTVLITEQADLRKIAMEEFAKLMDQKALNYVLRTPYGNVYDAGDSHYSNMFFKHGKEHEIDIALVTFGDNPDGMTDKMNPYDAYRAAKCLGAKVLIPMHYENWGIVEGDPTDVEMIANKKFAPFTVCIMRPGTKYVWPKDKDKRRIYYSQQVEVSRHFRPELVDLPFPAYL
;
A
#
# COMPACT_ATOMS: atom_id res chain seq x y z
N VAL A 1 -2.17 -8.35 -10.27
CA VAL A 1 -1.24 -9.24 -10.97
C VAL A 1 -1.51 -9.19 -12.46
N VAL A 2 -0.54 -8.81 -13.21
CA VAL A 2 -0.64 -8.60 -14.65
C VAL A 2 -0.36 -9.91 -15.36
N ARG A 3 -1.27 -10.35 -16.23
CA ARG A 3 -1.01 -11.45 -17.15
C ARG A 3 0.02 -10.98 -18.17
N MET A 4 1.19 -11.58 -18.16
CA MET A 4 2.30 -11.14 -18.97
C MET A 4 2.58 -12.12 -20.09
N THR A 5 2.69 -11.62 -21.31
CA THR A 5 3.07 -12.38 -22.49
C THR A 5 4.16 -11.62 -23.22
N GLY A 6 5.35 -12.19 -23.32
CA GLY A 6 6.49 -11.59 -23.99
C GLY A 6 7.62 -11.19 -23.04
N ALA A 7 8.85 -11.17 -23.56
CA ALA A 7 10.06 -10.94 -22.75
C ALA A 7 10.09 -9.55 -22.10
N GLU A 8 9.57 -8.53 -22.77
CA GLU A 8 9.47 -7.16 -22.25
C GLU A 8 8.56 -7.02 -21.04
N LYS A 9 7.73 -8.05 -20.76
CA LYS A 9 6.81 -8.07 -19.64
C LYS A 9 7.33 -8.85 -18.43
N MET A 10 8.50 -9.45 -18.51
CA MET A 10 9.11 -10.18 -17.40
C MET A 10 9.42 -9.26 -16.20
N TYR A 11 9.63 -7.99 -16.45
CA TYR A 11 9.87 -7.00 -15.40
C TYR A 11 8.71 -6.85 -14.38
N TRP A 12 7.50 -7.18 -14.81
CA TRP A 12 6.32 -7.14 -13.96
C TRP A 12 6.01 -8.49 -13.31
N LEU A 13 6.96 -9.40 -13.31
CA LEU A 13 6.83 -10.64 -12.55
C LEU A 13 6.95 -10.32 -11.05
N ARG A 14 6.09 -10.95 -10.30
CA ARG A 14 6.13 -10.84 -8.85
C ARG A 14 7.37 -11.55 -8.32
N SER A 15 8.19 -10.82 -7.57
CA SER A 15 9.44 -11.34 -6.99
C SER A 15 9.22 -12.07 -5.67
N VAL A 16 8.07 -11.89 -5.04
CA VAL A 16 7.71 -12.55 -3.77
C VAL A 16 6.50 -13.47 -3.94
N PRO A 17 6.45 -14.60 -3.21
CA PRO A 17 5.31 -15.51 -3.29
C PRO A 17 4.04 -14.88 -2.72
N HIS A 18 2.88 -15.40 -3.08
CA HIS A 18 1.64 -15.12 -2.37
C HIS A 18 1.71 -15.71 -0.96
N VAL A 19 1.59 -14.84 0.02
CA VAL A 19 1.71 -15.21 1.45
C VAL A 19 0.35 -15.46 2.09
N ILE A 20 -0.73 -14.98 1.46
CA ILE A 20 -2.10 -15.20 1.89
C ILE A 20 -2.91 -15.63 0.66
N ASP A 21 -3.63 -16.74 0.77
CA ASP A 21 -4.66 -17.09 -0.21
C ASP A 21 -5.92 -16.27 0.07
N PRO A 22 -6.33 -15.33 -0.80
CA PRO A 22 -7.51 -14.52 -0.58
C PRO A 22 -8.81 -15.34 -0.42
N TRP A 23 -8.88 -16.55 -1.00
CA TRP A 23 -10.01 -17.46 -0.84
C TRP A 23 -10.12 -18.07 0.55
N ALA A 24 -9.01 -18.11 1.29
CA ALA A 24 -9.01 -18.55 2.68
C ALA A 24 -9.56 -17.49 3.65
N ILE A 25 -9.67 -16.22 3.21
CA ILE A 25 -10.22 -15.13 4.03
C ILE A 25 -11.73 -15.31 4.15
N LYS A 26 -12.21 -15.56 5.37
CA LYS A 26 -13.65 -15.72 5.68
C LYS A 26 -14.23 -14.57 6.48
N GLU A 27 -13.36 -13.76 7.08
CA GLU A 27 -13.73 -12.58 7.87
C GLU A 27 -12.93 -11.38 7.36
N CYS A 28 -13.64 -10.34 6.97
CA CYS A 28 -13.07 -9.06 6.56
C CYS A 28 -14.13 -8.00 6.76
N ASP A 29 -13.77 -6.90 7.39
CA ASP A 29 -14.69 -5.79 7.64
C ASP A 29 -14.60 -4.72 6.55
N ALA A 30 -13.40 -4.46 6.07
CA ALA A 30 -13.17 -3.53 4.98
C ALA A 30 -11.93 -3.91 4.15
N TYR A 31 -12.05 -3.71 2.85
CA TYR A 31 -10.95 -3.65 1.90
C TYR A 31 -10.67 -2.17 1.59
N LEU A 32 -9.47 -1.69 1.89
CA LEU A 32 -9.05 -0.32 1.63
C LEU A 32 -8.12 -0.31 0.41
N SER A 33 -8.48 0.45 -0.61
CA SER A 33 -7.61 0.70 -1.77
C SER A 33 -7.09 2.12 -1.71
N THR A 34 -5.79 2.30 -1.81
CA THR A 34 -5.17 3.63 -1.86
C THR A 34 -5.34 4.28 -3.23
N HIS A 35 -5.33 3.49 -4.31
CA HIS A 35 -5.47 3.96 -5.69
C HIS A 35 -5.83 2.79 -6.64
N ILE A 36 -5.93 3.08 -7.95
CA ILE A 36 -6.48 2.17 -8.96
C ILE A 36 -5.50 1.16 -9.54
N HIS A 37 -4.21 1.21 -9.24
CA HIS A 37 -3.26 0.24 -9.79
C HIS A 37 -3.62 -1.18 -9.39
N THR A 38 -3.30 -2.13 -10.25
CA THR A 38 -3.77 -3.52 -10.14
C THR A 38 -3.18 -4.30 -8.98
N ASP A 39 -2.16 -3.80 -8.33
CA ASP A 39 -1.58 -4.33 -7.10
C ASP A 39 -2.16 -3.68 -5.82
N HIS A 40 -2.96 -2.62 -5.97
CA HIS A 40 -3.66 -1.93 -4.89
C HIS A 40 -5.19 -2.00 -5.01
N CYS A 41 -5.72 -2.22 -6.22
CA CYS A 41 -7.13 -2.45 -6.50
C CYS A 41 -7.28 -3.72 -7.33
N ASP A 42 -7.09 -4.87 -6.69
CA ASP A 42 -6.78 -6.15 -7.29
C ASP A 42 -8.00 -7.07 -7.35
N PHE A 43 -8.35 -7.52 -8.56
CA PHE A 43 -9.48 -8.44 -8.78
C PHE A 43 -9.34 -9.76 -8.02
N TYR A 44 -8.13 -10.29 -7.87
CA TYR A 44 -7.90 -11.58 -7.23
C TYR A 44 -8.11 -11.56 -5.74
N THR A 45 -7.98 -10.40 -5.12
CA THR A 45 -8.35 -10.17 -3.72
C THR A 45 -9.81 -9.73 -3.61
N ILE A 46 -10.28 -8.83 -4.48
CA ILE A 46 -11.63 -8.31 -4.45
C ILE A 46 -12.66 -9.43 -4.65
N LYS A 47 -12.46 -10.30 -5.64
CA LYS A 47 -13.41 -11.38 -5.95
C LYS A 47 -13.63 -12.35 -4.77
N PRO A 48 -12.59 -12.94 -4.15
CA PRO A 48 -12.78 -13.78 -2.98
C PRO A 48 -13.43 -13.05 -1.79
N LEU A 49 -13.04 -11.81 -1.52
CA LEU A 49 -13.66 -11.02 -0.45
C LEU A 49 -15.12 -10.72 -0.72
N LEU A 50 -15.48 -10.49 -2.00
CA LEU A 50 -16.85 -10.27 -2.40
C LEU A 50 -17.73 -11.50 -2.15
N GLU A 51 -17.19 -12.69 -2.45
CA GLU A 51 -17.91 -13.97 -2.33
C GLU A 51 -17.95 -14.53 -0.90
N ASN A 52 -16.87 -14.34 -0.14
CA ASN A 52 -16.70 -14.96 1.17
C ASN A 52 -17.09 -14.08 2.35
N THR A 53 -17.22 -12.76 2.15
CA THR A 53 -17.41 -11.79 3.24
C THR A 53 -18.48 -10.75 2.90
N ASN A 54 -18.83 -9.95 3.89
CA ASN A 54 -19.68 -8.77 3.72
C ASN A 54 -18.91 -7.45 3.87
N CYS A 55 -17.59 -7.46 3.62
CA CYS A 55 -16.75 -6.27 3.80
C CYS A 55 -17.19 -5.09 2.94
N LYS A 56 -16.86 -3.88 3.40
CA LYS A 56 -16.95 -2.67 2.60
C LYS A 56 -15.70 -2.55 1.71
N PHE A 57 -15.89 -2.05 0.50
CA PHE A 57 -14.82 -1.73 -0.44
C PHE A 57 -14.66 -0.21 -0.48
N VAL A 58 -13.55 0.27 0.04
CA VAL A 58 -13.30 1.69 0.29
C VAL A 58 -12.14 2.17 -0.56
N GLY A 59 -12.25 3.35 -1.14
CA GLY A 59 -11.16 3.97 -1.87
C GLY A 59 -11.53 5.31 -2.49
N PRO A 60 -10.60 5.98 -3.18
CA PRO A 60 -10.89 7.22 -3.88
C PRO A 60 -11.96 7.03 -4.97
N ILE A 61 -12.54 8.12 -5.45
CA ILE A 61 -13.68 8.07 -6.38
C ILE A 61 -13.39 7.21 -7.61
N ARG A 62 -12.14 7.16 -8.08
CA ARG A 62 -11.76 6.38 -9.26
C ARG A 62 -11.76 4.87 -9.02
N THR A 63 -11.53 4.41 -7.80
CA THR A 63 -11.63 2.97 -7.47
C THR A 63 -13.07 2.46 -7.55
N LYS A 64 -14.05 3.34 -7.35
CA LYS A 64 -15.48 2.97 -7.50
C LYS A 64 -15.76 2.36 -8.87
N GLU A 65 -15.24 2.96 -9.94
CA GLU A 65 -15.44 2.45 -11.31
C GLU A 65 -14.86 1.03 -11.47
N ILE A 66 -13.73 0.76 -10.80
CA ILE A 66 -13.11 -0.57 -10.77
C ILE A 66 -13.96 -1.55 -9.98
N PHE A 67 -14.42 -1.17 -8.79
CA PHE A 67 -15.29 -2.02 -7.96
C PHE A 67 -16.60 -2.36 -8.69
N GLU A 68 -17.24 -1.39 -9.35
CA GLU A 68 -18.45 -1.61 -10.14
C GLU A 68 -18.17 -2.54 -11.34
N ARG A 69 -17.03 -2.41 -12.00
CA ARG A 69 -16.59 -3.33 -13.06
C ARG A 69 -16.44 -4.76 -12.54
N PHE A 70 -15.97 -4.93 -11.32
CA PHE A 70 -15.83 -6.22 -10.65
C PHE A 70 -17.14 -6.71 -10.00
N LYS A 71 -18.26 -6.02 -10.27
CA LYS A 71 -19.60 -6.39 -9.78
C LYS A 71 -19.76 -6.29 -8.26
N VAL A 72 -18.98 -5.44 -7.61
CA VAL A 72 -19.21 -5.13 -6.18
C VAL A 72 -20.55 -4.41 -6.05
N PRO A 73 -21.46 -4.86 -5.17
CA PRO A 73 -22.73 -4.19 -4.91
C PRO A 73 -22.55 -2.75 -4.45
N LYS A 74 -23.38 -1.83 -4.94
CA LYS A 74 -23.24 -0.38 -4.66
C LYS A 74 -23.30 -0.03 -3.18
N ASP A 75 -24.09 -0.76 -2.41
CA ASP A 75 -24.22 -0.60 -0.95
C ASP A 75 -22.97 -1.04 -0.17
N ARG A 76 -22.05 -1.77 -0.82
CA ARG A 76 -20.76 -2.17 -0.26
C ARG A 76 -19.61 -1.25 -0.69
N ILE A 77 -19.83 -0.33 -1.64
CA ILE A 77 -18.81 0.61 -2.12
C ILE A 77 -18.87 1.90 -1.32
N VAL A 78 -17.73 2.33 -0.81
CA VAL A 78 -17.55 3.59 -0.08
C VAL A 78 -16.47 4.41 -0.77
N SER A 79 -16.89 5.47 -1.43
CA SER A 79 -15.94 6.43 -2.02
C SER A 79 -15.59 7.50 -1.01
N VAL A 80 -14.29 7.75 -0.84
CA VAL A 80 -13.75 8.72 0.11
C VAL A 80 -12.78 9.68 -0.57
N LYS A 81 -12.58 10.84 0.03
CA LYS A 81 -11.63 11.88 -0.40
C LYS A 81 -10.84 12.38 0.81
N PRO A 82 -9.73 13.11 0.61
CA PRO A 82 -8.98 13.69 1.71
C PRO A 82 -9.89 14.52 2.63
N GLY A 83 -9.71 14.33 3.94
CA GLY A 83 -10.52 14.93 4.99
C GLY A 83 -11.73 14.11 5.43
N ASP A 84 -12.10 13.08 4.68
CA ASP A 84 -13.17 12.17 5.12
C ASP A 84 -12.70 11.28 6.27
N VAL A 85 -13.59 11.10 7.25
CA VAL A 85 -13.37 10.25 8.42
C VAL A 85 -14.55 9.28 8.52
N PHE A 86 -14.24 8.01 8.68
CA PHE A 86 -15.26 6.97 8.84
C PHE A 86 -14.78 5.92 9.84
N ARG A 87 -15.68 5.06 10.28
CA ARG A 87 -15.39 4.05 11.28
C ARG A 87 -15.79 2.67 10.80
N ILE A 88 -14.90 1.72 10.99
CA ILE A 88 -15.14 0.30 10.80
C ILE A 88 -14.89 -0.38 12.14
N LYS A 89 -15.96 -0.83 12.81
CA LYS A 89 -15.90 -1.33 14.19
C LYS A 89 -15.22 -0.32 15.13
N ASP A 90 -14.12 -0.71 15.77
CA ASP A 90 -13.34 0.09 16.69
C ASP A 90 -12.18 0.88 16.03
N VAL A 91 -12.02 0.74 14.72
CA VAL A 91 -11.03 1.47 13.95
C VAL A 91 -11.64 2.71 13.31
N GLU A 92 -11.09 3.88 13.63
CA GLU A 92 -11.40 5.13 12.96
C GLU A 92 -10.38 5.36 11.83
N ILE A 93 -10.89 5.59 10.62
CA ILE A 93 -10.09 5.68 9.41
C ILE A 93 -10.20 7.09 8.85
N HIS A 94 -9.05 7.76 8.73
CA HIS A 94 -8.95 9.06 8.09
C HIS A 94 -8.35 8.88 6.70
N ALA A 95 -9.07 9.33 5.67
CA ALA A 95 -8.52 9.48 4.33
C ALA A 95 -7.76 10.81 4.27
N VAL A 96 -6.49 10.75 3.87
CA VAL A 96 -5.63 11.92 3.80
C VAL A 96 -4.98 12.01 2.42
N GLU A 97 -4.42 13.18 2.10
CA GLU A 97 -3.84 13.45 0.79
C GLU A 97 -2.70 12.47 0.46
N SER A 98 -2.64 12.06 -0.80
CA SER A 98 -1.54 11.29 -1.39
C SER A 98 -0.85 12.08 -2.49
N PHE A 99 0.39 11.73 -2.79
CA PHE A 99 1.11 12.27 -3.93
C PHE A 99 1.68 11.14 -4.79
N ASP A 100 0.80 10.43 -5.46
CA ASP A 100 1.13 9.36 -6.39
C ASP A 100 1.19 9.88 -7.83
N ARG A 101 2.40 10.13 -8.31
CA ARG A 101 2.63 10.67 -9.65
C ARG A 101 2.29 9.68 -10.75
N THR A 102 2.48 8.39 -10.51
CA THR A 102 2.26 7.35 -11.51
C THR A 102 0.79 7.24 -11.87
N VAL A 103 -0.11 7.37 -10.90
CA VAL A 103 -1.56 7.40 -11.16
C VAL A 103 -1.94 8.57 -12.07
N LEU A 104 -1.28 9.71 -11.97
CA LEU A 104 -1.53 10.85 -12.86
C LEU A 104 -1.10 10.56 -14.30
N ILE A 105 0.05 9.93 -14.47
CA ILE A 105 0.61 9.63 -15.80
C ILE A 105 -0.20 8.54 -16.50
N THR A 106 -0.55 7.49 -15.80
CA THR A 106 -1.26 6.33 -16.37
C THR A 106 -2.67 6.64 -16.84
N GLU A 107 -3.28 7.72 -16.37
CA GLU A 107 -4.60 8.16 -16.80
C GLU A 107 -4.59 9.22 -17.92
N GLN A 108 -3.48 9.40 -18.60
CA GLN A 108 -3.33 10.26 -19.79
C GLN A 108 -3.83 11.70 -19.62
N ALA A 109 -3.77 12.23 -18.41
CA ALA A 109 -4.06 13.66 -18.21
C ALA A 109 -2.98 14.51 -18.89
N ASP A 110 -3.37 15.42 -19.79
CA ASP A 110 -2.43 16.43 -20.31
C ASP A 110 -2.16 17.47 -19.21
N LEU A 111 -1.23 17.14 -18.33
CA LEU A 111 -0.89 17.93 -17.15
C LEU A 111 -0.48 19.38 -17.48
N ARG A 112 -0.09 19.67 -18.72
CA ARG A 112 0.30 21.00 -19.17
C ARG A 112 -0.90 21.94 -19.32
N LYS A 113 -2.11 21.38 -19.38
CA LYS A 113 -3.36 22.14 -19.58
C LYS A 113 -4.21 22.22 -18.31
N ILE A 114 -3.78 21.58 -17.23
CA ILE A 114 -4.53 21.51 -15.99
C ILE A 114 -4.04 22.62 -15.05
N ALA A 115 -4.95 23.46 -14.56
CA ALA A 115 -4.64 24.43 -13.52
C ALA A 115 -4.26 23.73 -12.21
N MET A 116 -3.43 24.36 -11.38
CA MET A 116 -2.92 23.76 -10.14
C MET A 116 -4.04 23.29 -9.19
N GLU A 117 -5.14 24.04 -9.12
CA GLU A 117 -6.30 23.67 -8.28
C GLU A 117 -7.03 22.43 -8.81
N GLU A 118 -7.14 22.31 -10.13
CA GLU A 118 -7.72 21.13 -10.78
C GLU A 118 -6.80 19.93 -10.64
N PHE A 119 -5.50 20.15 -10.68
CA PHE A 119 -4.50 19.11 -10.45
C PHE A 119 -4.63 18.49 -9.05
N ALA A 120 -4.76 19.32 -8.01
CA ALA A 120 -4.96 18.84 -6.65
C ALA A 120 -6.26 18.01 -6.53
N LYS A 121 -7.38 18.52 -7.08
CA LYS A 121 -8.66 17.77 -7.10
C LYS A 121 -8.56 16.44 -7.85
N LEU A 122 -7.83 16.42 -8.96
CA LEU A 122 -7.61 15.21 -9.73
C LEU A 122 -6.82 14.17 -8.92
N MET A 123 -5.78 14.60 -8.21
CA MET A 123 -5.01 13.74 -7.33
C MET A 123 -5.88 13.14 -6.23
N ASP A 124 -6.68 13.95 -5.54
CA ASP A 124 -7.58 13.54 -4.48
C ASP A 124 -8.65 12.52 -4.93
N GLN A 125 -9.00 12.54 -6.21
CA GLN A 125 -9.91 11.56 -6.79
C GLN A 125 -9.26 10.23 -7.13
N LYS A 126 -7.94 10.19 -7.25
CA LYS A 126 -7.18 9.05 -7.78
C LYS A 126 -6.42 8.29 -6.72
N ALA A 127 -5.84 8.98 -5.75
CA ALA A 127 -5.00 8.37 -4.74
C ALA A 127 -5.22 8.99 -3.36
N LEU A 128 -5.13 8.14 -2.35
CA LEU A 128 -5.26 8.48 -0.93
C LEU A 128 -4.19 7.78 -0.13
N ASN A 129 -3.79 8.41 0.98
CA ASN A 129 -3.15 7.74 2.09
C ASN A 129 -4.18 7.54 3.20
N TYR A 130 -3.91 6.63 4.13
CA TYR A 130 -4.82 6.37 5.24
C TYR A 130 -4.12 6.50 6.59
N VAL A 131 -4.86 7.03 7.57
CA VAL A 131 -4.49 6.92 8.99
C VAL A 131 -5.54 6.04 9.66
N LEU A 132 -5.10 4.91 10.17
CA LEU A 132 -5.92 3.96 10.90
C LEU A 132 -5.70 4.20 12.39
N ARG A 133 -6.69 4.77 13.07
CA ARG A 133 -6.67 4.97 14.53
C ARG A 133 -7.34 3.80 15.20
N THR A 134 -6.58 3.06 15.96
CA THR A 134 -7.06 1.91 16.73
C THR A 134 -6.95 2.18 18.23
N PRO A 135 -7.65 1.43 19.09
CA PRO A 135 -7.48 1.55 20.54
C PRO A 135 -6.05 1.26 21.04
N TYR A 136 -5.23 0.65 20.20
CA TYR A 136 -3.87 0.20 20.57
C TYR A 136 -2.75 1.03 19.96
N GLY A 137 -3.03 1.81 18.93
CA GLY A 137 -2.07 2.64 18.23
C GLY A 137 -2.53 3.03 16.84
N ASN A 138 -1.84 3.98 16.24
CA ASN A 138 -2.18 4.57 14.95
C ASN A 138 -1.21 4.12 13.86
N VAL A 139 -1.76 3.68 12.74
CA VAL A 139 -1.00 3.23 11.57
C VAL A 139 -1.22 4.21 10.42
N TYR A 140 -0.15 4.68 9.83
CA TYR A 140 -0.16 5.45 8.59
C TYR A 140 0.21 4.54 7.42
N ASP A 141 -0.64 4.51 6.40
CA ASP A 141 -0.37 3.83 5.13
C ASP A 141 -0.17 4.88 4.03
N ALA A 142 1.04 4.95 3.50
CA ALA A 142 1.40 5.91 2.46
C ALA A 142 0.99 5.46 1.04
N GLY A 143 0.46 4.24 0.87
CA GLY A 143 0.27 3.71 -0.49
C GLY A 143 1.53 3.89 -1.33
N ASP A 144 1.38 4.31 -2.58
CA ASP A 144 2.50 4.63 -3.48
C ASP A 144 2.83 6.13 -3.53
N SER A 145 2.55 6.83 -2.42
CA SER A 145 2.83 8.27 -2.35
C SER A 145 4.32 8.57 -2.43
N HIS A 146 4.66 9.50 -3.30
CA HIS A 146 5.95 10.18 -3.28
C HIS A 146 6.10 11.03 -2.02
N TYR A 147 7.34 11.38 -1.68
CA TYR A 147 7.59 12.36 -0.61
C TYR A 147 6.99 13.72 -0.98
N SER A 148 6.26 14.29 -0.05
CA SER A 148 5.74 15.66 -0.13
C SER A 148 5.64 16.30 1.25
N ASN A 149 5.44 17.62 1.30
CA ASN A 149 5.24 18.35 2.56
C ASN A 149 3.95 17.95 3.29
N MET A 150 3.05 17.22 2.65
CA MET A 150 1.84 16.67 3.28
C MET A 150 2.16 15.74 4.43
N PHE A 151 3.26 14.99 4.38
CA PHE A 151 3.69 14.16 5.52
C PHE A 151 3.91 14.97 6.79
N PHE A 152 4.42 16.20 6.68
CA PHE A 152 4.56 17.09 7.83
C PHE A 152 3.19 17.55 8.36
N LYS A 153 2.26 17.92 7.48
CA LYS A 153 0.88 18.24 7.85
C LYS A 153 0.23 17.07 8.59
N HIS A 154 0.29 15.87 7.99
CA HIS A 154 -0.31 14.68 8.58
C HIS A 154 0.31 14.33 9.95
N GLY A 155 1.62 14.48 10.11
CA GLY A 155 2.30 14.27 11.39
C GLY A 155 1.92 15.30 12.47
N LYS A 156 1.46 16.50 12.08
CA LYS A 156 0.93 17.51 13.00
C LYS A 156 -0.52 17.24 13.41
N GLU A 157 -1.30 16.66 12.51
CA GLU A 157 -2.73 16.43 12.71
C GLU A 157 -3.01 15.05 13.35
N HIS A 158 -2.05 14.12 13.21
CA HIS A 158 -2.20 12.76 13.71
C HIS A 158 -0.98 12.32 14.51
N GLU A 159 -1.23 11.57 15.59
CA GLU A 159 -0.17 10.85 16.29
C GLU A 159 0.06 9.52 15.58
N ILE A 160 1.26 9.32 15.01
CA ILE A 160 1.56 8.11 14.22
C ILE A 160 2.50 7.20 15.02
N ASP A 161 2.06 5.98 15.28
CA ASP A 161 2.89 4.95 15.89
C ASP A 161 3.69 4.19 14.84
N ILE A 162 3.03 3.75 13.77
CA ILE A 162 3.63 2.95 12.72
C ILE A 162 3.39 3.65 11.38
N ALA A 163 4.44 3.88 10.61
CA ALA A 163 4.35 4.35 9.23
C ALA A 163 4.75 3.24 8.26
N LEU A 164 3.83 2.85 7.41
CA LEU A 164 4.07 2.00 6.24
C LEU A 164 4.41 2.93 5.08
N VAL A 165 5.64 2.89 4.60
CA VAL A 165 6.13 3.83 3.58
C VAL A 165 6.73 3.07 2.41
N THR A 166 6.21 3.35 1.23
CA THR A 166 6.72 2.77 0.00
C THR A 166 8.10 3.33 -0.34
N PHE A 167 9.00 2.47 -0.77
CA PHE A 167 10.31 2.87 -1.29
C PHE A 167 10.83 1.82 -2.27
N GLY A 168 11.82 2.18 -3.06
CA GLY A 168 12.49 1.28 -3.99
C GLY A 168 12.95 2.01 -5.23
N ASP A 169 13.56 1.28 -6.14
CA ASP A 169 13.95 1.80 -7.43
C ASP A 169 12.72 2.10 -8.29
N ASN A 170 12.82 3.14 -9.08
CA ASN A 170 11.82 3.47 -10.05
C ASN A 170 12.31 3.04 -11.43
N PRO A 171 11.48 2.31 -12.21
CA PRO A 171 11.77 2.05 -13.60
C PRO A 171 11.93 3.35 -14.40
N ASP A 172 12.66 3.30 -15.50
CA ASP A 172 12.84 4.45 -16.38
C ASP A 172 11.49 5.08 -16.77
N GLY A 173 11.36 6.36 -16.52
CA GLY A 173 10.16 7.14 -16.81
C GLY A 173 9.02 7.00 -15.78
N MET A 174 9.19 6.20 -14.73
CA MET A 174 8.24 6.10 -13.62
C MET A 174 8.80 6.77 -12.37
N THR A 175 7.91 7.29 -11.53
CA THR A 175 8.26 7.95 -10.26
C THR A 175 7.19 7.70 -9.22
N ASP A 176 6.99 6.45 -8.84
CA ASP A 176 5.96 6.04 -7.88
C ASP A 176 6.51 5.57 -6.52
N LYS A 177 7.82 5.49 -6.39
CA LYS A 177 8.48 5.07 -5.14
C LYS A 177 9.38 6.18 -4.60
N MET A 178 9.46 6.26 -3.27
CA MET A 178 10.45 7.10 -2.60
C MET A 178 11.83 6.46 -2.69
N ASN A 179 12.86 7.29 -2.76
CA ASN A 179 14.23 6.82 -2.49
C ASN A 179 14.41 6.59 -0.96
N PRO A 180 15.49 5.91 -0.52
CA PRO A 180 15.69 5.61 0.90
C PRO A 180 15.72 6.85 1.80
N TYR A 181 16.28 7.97 1.30
CA TYR A 181 16.33 9.22 2.06
C TYR A 181 14.96 9.88 2.21
N ASP A 182 14.13 9.81 1.18
CA ASP A 182 12.78 10.34 1.22
C ASP A 182 11.85 9.49 2.12
N ALA A 183 12.02 8.16 2.14
CA ALA A 183 11.32 7.29 3.08
C ALA A 183 11.67 7.64 4.54
N TYR A 184 12.97 7.87 4.83
CA TYR A 184 13.39 8.39 6.13
C TYR A 184 12.74 9.74 6.47
N ARG A 185 12.73 10.69 5.52
CA ARG A 185 12.13 12.01 5.71
C ARG A 185 10.63 11.92 5.98
N ALA A 186 9.91 11.07 5.24
CA ALA A 186 8.48 10.85 5.41
C ALA A 186 8.18 10.39 6.84
N ALA A 187 8.86 9.35 7.33
CA ALA A 187 8.68 8.86 8.70
C ALA A 187 9.01 9.93 9.76
N LYS A 188 10.07 10.71 9.53
CA LYS A 188 10.45 11.83 10.41
C LYS A 188 9.37 12.92 10.44
N CYS A 189 8.85 13.30 9.28
CA CYS A 189 7.80 14.31 9.16
C CYS A 189 6.48 13.86 9.81
N LEU A 190 6.15 12.57 9.69
CA LEU A 190 5.01 11.96 10.34
C LEU A 190 5.16 11.87 11.86
N GLY A 191 6.38 12.00 12.39
CA GLY A 191 6.65 11.76 13.81
C GLY A 191 6.43 10.32 14.23
N ALA A 192 6.57 9.38 13.29
CA ALA A 192 6.33 7.96 13.53
C ALA A 192 7.31 7.40 14.58
N LYS A 193 6.86 6.41 15.34
CA LYS A 193 7.71 5.66 16.28
C LYS A 193 8.41 4.49 15.62
N VAL A 194 7.77 3.92 14.59
CA VAL A 194 8.31 2.83 13.77
C VAL A 194 8.07 3.12 12.31
N LEU A 195 9.09 2.95 11.49
CA LEU A 195 9.00 2.92 10.03
C LEU A 195 9.11 1.48 9.56
N ILE A 196 8.13 1.02 8.81
CA ILE A 196 8.15 -0.26 8.09
C ILE A 196 8.23 0.06 6.60
N PRO A 197 9.41 -0.09 5.96
CA PRO A 197 9.52 0.08 4.51
C PRO A 197 8.71 -1.01 3.81
N MET A 198 8.01 -0.64 2.75
CA MET A 198 7.21 -1.59 1.96
C MET A 198 7.41 -1.39 0.45
N HIS A 199 6.93 -2.34 -0.34
CA HIS A 199 6.86 -2.29 -1.80
C HIS A 199 8.20 -2.41 -2.54
N TYR A 200 9.30 -2.62 -1.88
CA TYR A 200 10.66 -2.60 -2.44
C TYR A 200 11.09 -3.92 -3.08
N GLU A 201 10.33 -4.99 -2.92
CA GLU A 201 10.67 -6.33 -3.45
C GLU A 201 9.49 -7.02 -4.14
N ASN A 202 8.42 -6.30 -4.46
CA ASN A 202 7.21 -6.91 -5.02
C ASN A 202 7.38 -7.32 -6.48
N TRP A 203 8.12 -6.56 -7.25
CA TRP A 203 8.28 -6.71 -8.69
C TRP A 203 9.75 -6.77 -9.06
N GLY A 204 10.12 -7.60 -10.03
CA GLY A 204 11.51 -7.73 -10.48
C GLY A 204 12.14 -6.47 -11.06
N ILE A 205 11.34 -5.44 -11.31
CA ILE A 205 11.81 -4.13 -11.80
C ILE A 205 11.81 -3.04 -10.71
N VAL A 206 11.26 -3.34 -9.54
CA VAL A 206 11.20 -2.40 -8.42
C VAL A 206 11.93 -3.05 -7.26
N GLU A 207 13.23 -3.01 -7.31
CA GLU A 207 14.07 -3.52 -6.25
C GLU A 207 14.57 -2.38 -5.36
N GLY A 208 14.83 -2.68 -4.12
CA GLY A 208 15.40 -1.75 -3.16
C GLY A 208 15.96 -2.50 -1.97
N ASP A 209 17.10 -2.05 -1.44
CA ASP A 209 17.62 -2.61 -0.21
C ASP A 209 17.09 -1.80 0.99
N PRO A 210 16.18 -2.36 1.80
CA PRO A 210 15.63 -1.66 2.96
C PRO A 210 16.68 -1.34 4.02
N THR A 211 17.87 -1.95 3.95
CA THR A 211 18.98 -1.60 4.83
C THR A 211 19.52 -0.21 4.56
N ASP A 212 19.36 0.34 3.35
CA ASP A 212 19.70 1.72 3.03
C ASP A 212 18.87 2.73 3.83
N VAL A 213 17.58 2.46 4.00
CA VAL A 213 16.70 3.29 4.83
C VAL A 213 17.16 3.25 6.28
N GLU A 214 17.48 2.05 6.79
CA GLU A 214 17.99 1.86 8.15
C GLU A 214 19.34 2.55 8.36
N MET A 215 20.27 2.41 7.40
CA MET A 215 21.58 3.06 7.46
C MET A 215 21.44 4.58 7.53
N ILE A 216 20.56 5.17 6.72
CA ILE A 216 20.26 6.60 6.75
C ILE A 216 19.67 7.00 8.10
N ALA A 217 18.69 6.26 8.60
CA ALA A 217 18.06 6.52 9.89
C ALA A 217 19.08 6.48 11.03
N ASN A 218 19.96 5.49 11.06
CA ASN A 218 21.04 5.38 12.05
C ASN A 218 22.03 6.55 11.94
N LYS A 219 22.47 6.88 10.73
CA LYS A 219 23.40 8.00 10.48
C LYS A 219 22.81 9.35 10.88
N LYS A 220 21.51 9.51 10.79
CA LYS A 220 20.78 10.73 11.13
C LYS A 220 20.24 10.73 12.57
N PHE A 221 20.54 9.72 13.37
CA PHE A 221 20.03 9.57 14.73
C PHE A 221 18.49 9.71 14.78
N ALA A 222 17.83 8.95 13.90
CA ALA A 222 16.37 9.01 13.80
C ALA A 222 15.70 8.68 15.15
N PRO A 223 14.64 9.41 15.53
CA PRO A 223 13.90 9.14 16.77
C PRO A 223 12.91 7.97 16.65
N PHE A 224 13.06 7.13 15.63
CA PHE A 224 12.19 5.99 15.32
C PHE A 224 12.99 4.75 14.97
N THR A 225 12.37 3.60 15.13
CA THR A 225 12.94 2.30 14.70
C THR A 225 12.58 2.04 13.24
N VAL A 226 13.54 1.60 12.44
CA VAL A 226 13.27 1.01 11.12
C VAL A 226 13.13 -0.49 11.30
N CYS A 227 11.94 -1.03 11.01
CA CYS A 227 11.65 -2.46 11.11
C CYS A 227 11.52 -3.06 9.70
N ILE A 228 12.49 -3.87 9.29
CA ILE A 228 12.46 -4.58 8.01
C ILE A 228 11.75 -5.90 8.20
N MET A 229 10.66 -6.09 7.46
CA MET A 229 9.83 -7.28 7.54
C MET A 229 9.87 -8.07 6.23
N ARG A 230 9.83 -9.40 6.34
CA ARG A 230 9.59 -10.25 5.17
C ARG A 230 8.10 -10.43 4.93
N PRO A 231 7.64 -10.49 3.67
CA PRO A 231 6.24 -10.77 3.36
C PRO A 231 5.73 -12.02 4.08
N GLY A 232 4.51 -11.94 4.63
CA GLY A 232 3.91 -13.01 5.42
C GLY A 232 4.27 -13.05 6.90
N THR A 233 5.11 -12.14 7.37
CA THR A 233 5.44 -12.03 8.80
C THR A 233 4.41 -11.17 9.54
N LYS A 234 4.40 -11.33 10.87
CA LYS A 234 3.47 -10.64 11.76
C LYS A 234 4.21 -9.63 12.64
N TYR A 235 3.72 -8.39 12.65
CA TYR A 235 4.13 -7.35 13.58
C TYR A 235 3.05 -7.14 14.65
N VAL A 236 3.45 -7.04 15.91
CA VAL A 236 2.53 -6.83 17.05
C VAL A 236 2.91 -5.56 17.79
N TRP A 237 2.10 -4.53 17.65
CA TRP A 237 2.27 -3.28 18.38
C TRP A 237 1.65 -3.36 19.79
N PRO A 238 2.27 -2.79 20.83
CA PRO A 238 3.61 -2.17 20.87
C PRO A 238 4.74 -3.16 21.20
N LYS A 239 4.44 -4.47 21.29
CA LYS A 239 5.40 -5.53 21.68
C LYS A 239 6.66 -5.53 20.84
N ASP A 240 6.50 -5.29 19.53
CA ASP A 240 7.58 -5.40 18.56
C ASP A 240 8.21 -4.03 18.19
N LYS A 241 7.89 -2.95 18.93
CA LYS A 241 8.30 -1.57 18.60
C LYS A 241 9.81 -1.36 18.43
N ASP A 242 10.61 -2.14 19.11
CA ASP A 242 12.07 -2.04 19.09
C ASP A 242 12.74 -3.08 18.15
N LYS A 243 11.93 -3.91 17.50
CA LYS A 243 12.45 -4.91 16.56
C LYS A 243 12.85 -4.27 15.25
N ARG A 244 14.08 -4.51 14.84
CA ARG A 244 14.63 -4.03 13.56
C ARG A 244 14.44 -5.01 12.41
N ARG A 245 14.19 -6.29 12.72
CA ARG A 245 14.02 -7.37 11.74
C ARG A 245 12.92 -8.32 12.20
N ILE A 246 12.04 -8.65 11.29
CA ILE A 246 11.09 -9.74 11.48
C ILE A 246 11.21 -10.66 10.28
N TYR A 247 11.80 -11.83 10.51
CA TYR A 247 11.94 -12.86 9.49
C TYR A 247 10.92 -13.96 9.71
N TYR A 248 10.37 -14.43 8.63
CA TYR A 248 9.51 -15.59 8.63
C TYR A 248 10.36 -16.85 8.80
N SER A 249 10.18 -17.56 9.92
CA SER A 249 10.98 -18.75 10.21
C SER A 249 10.54 -19.99 9.42
N GLN A 250 9.36 -19.94 8.80
CA GLN A 250 8.74 -21.09 8.15
C GLN A 250 8.10 -20.72 6.81
N GLN A 251 8.89 -20.30 5.85
CA GLN A 251 8.41 -20.02 4.48
C GLN A 251 7.61 -21.19 3.87
N VAL A 252 7.89 -22.42 4.32
CA VAL A 252 7.14 -23.62 3.92
C VAL A 252 5.66 -23.54 4.31
N GLU A 253 5.30 -22.84 5.37
CA GLU A 253 3.89 -22.67 5.76
C GLU A 253 3.13 -21.72 4.85
N VAL A 254 3.80 -20.75 4.29
CA VAL A 254 3.21 -19.82 3.29
C VAL A 254 2.77 -20.59 2.05
N SER A 255 3.55 -21.56 1.61
CA SER A 255 3.23 -22.40 0.46
C SER A 255 2.07 -23.38 0.70
N ARG A 256 1.67 -23.63 1.96
CA ARG A 256 0.50 -24.46 2.27
C ARG A 256 -0.84 -23.79 1.90
N HIS A 257 -0.83 -22.50 1.69
CA HIS A 257 -1.99 -21.76 1.18
C HIS A 257 -2.14 -21.84 -0.34
N PHE A 258 -1.19 -22.51 -0.99
CA PHE A 258 -1.25 -22.76 -2.42
C PHE A 258 -2.43 -23.65 -2.78
N ARG A 259 -3.23 -23.20 -3.71
CA ARG A 259 -4.34 -23.95 -4.25
C ARG A 259 -4.05 -24.35 -5.69
N PRO A 260 -3.85 -25.64 -5.97
CA PRO A 260 -3.64 -26.11 -7.35
C PRO A 260 -4.77 -25.74 -8.29
N GLU A 261 -6.01 -25.66 -7.78
CA GLU A 261 -7.19 -25.25 -8.54
C GLU A 261 -7.17 -23.78 -9.00
N LEU A 262 -6.25 -22.98 -8.46
CA LEU A 262 -6.05 -21.60 -8.88
C LEU A 262 -4.93 -21.43 -9.90
N VAL A 263 -4.33 -22.53 -10.38
CA VAL A 263 -3.25 -22.52 -11.38
C VAL A 263 -3.70 -21.89 -12.70
N ASP A 264 -4.98 -21.99 -13.03
CA ASP A 264 -5.57 -21.32 -14.20
C ASP A 264 -5.78 -19.81 -14.03
N LEU A 265 -5.59 -19.30 -12.82
CA LEU A 265 -5.46 -17.88 -12.63
C LEU A 265 -4.18 -17.41 -13.34
N PRO A 266 -4.21 -16.25 -14.03
CA PRO A 266 -3.12 -15.81 -14.88
C PRO A 266 -1.83 -15.45 -14.10
N PHE A 267 -1.58 -16.11 -13.02
CA PHE A 267 -0.41 -15.88 -12.19
C PHE A 267 0.38 -17.13 -11.99
N PRO A 268 1.62 -17.11 -12.39
CA PRO A 268 2.58 -17.84 -11.63
C PRO A 268 2.75 -17.10 -10.30
N ALA A 269 1.91 -17.41 -9.33
CA ALA A 269 2.10 -17.02 -7.95
C ALA A 269 3.39 -17.61 -7.34
N TYR A 270 4.24 -18.25 -8.14
CA TYR A 270 5.20 -19.26 -7.69
C TYR A 270 6.59 -19.15 -8.27
N LEU A 271 6.86 -18.06 -8.89
CA LEU A 271 8.24 -17.75 -9.21
C LEU A 271 8.87 -16.99 -8.09
#